data_5658f97bf040f8c77d1897302ebdc33a
#
_entry.id   5658f97bf040f8c77d1897302ebdc33a
#
_cell.length_a   1.000
_cell.length_b   1.000
_cell.length_c   1.000
_cell.angle_alpha   90.00
_cell.angle_beta   90.00
_cell.angle_gamma   90.00
#
_symmetry.space_group_name_H-M   'P 1'
#
loop_
_entity.id
_entity.type
_entity.pdbx_description
1 polymer ?
#
loop_
_entity_poly.entity_id
_entity_poly.type
_entity_poly.pdbx_seq_one_letter_code
_entity_poly.pdbx_strand_id
1 'polypeptide(L)'
;MPHVIEIIRRINEGSTQPFLCKCDDGKLYVLKSKPSMPPKNLVAEFVAGCLASDIGLPIPDFKVVFVPEELIEYTPELKREISTGHAFASQYIDGAVALTFIQSRNEAIIPIEQQKLIYVFDKWVLNADRTLTDKGGNVNIIYDVGNDKYYLIDHNLSFDQNAEPDDFLVHV
;
A
#
# COMPACT_ATOMS: atom_id res chain seq x y z
N MET A 1 -19.78 -1.72 -4.83
CA MET A 1 -18.37 -2.14 -5.07
C MET A 1 -18.03 -1.77 -6.49
N PRO A 2 -17.00 -0.94 -6.72
CA PRO A 2 -16.61 -0.57 -8.08
C PRO A 2 -16.06 -1.75 -8.88
N HIS A 3 -16.19 -1.68 -10.20
CA HIS A 3 -15.62 -2.64 -11.13
C HIS A 3 -14.43 -2.02 -11.85
N VAL A 4 -13.36 -2.79 -12.02
CA VAL A 4 -12.23 -2.40 -12.85
C VAL A 4 -12.69 -2.42 -14.30
N ILE A 5 -12.51 -1.31 -15.02
CA ILE A 5 -12.88 -1.17 -16.43
C ILE A 5 -11.67 -1.09 -17.37
N GLU A 6 -10.47 -0.81 -16.80
CA GLU A 6 -9.24 -0.70 -17.57
C GLU A 6 -8.02 -1.01 -16.69
N ILE A 7 -7.09 -1.83 -17.19
CA ILE A 7 -5.74 -1.98 -16.66
C ILE A 7 -4.82 -1.10 -17.50
N ILE A 8 -4.30 -0.02 -16.89
CA ILE A 8 -3.56 1.02 -17.62
C ILE A 8 -2.08 0.64 -17.79
N ARG A 9 -1.41 0.29 -16.68
CA ARG A 9 0.00 -0.09 -16.68
C ARG A 9 0.40 -0.77 -15.38
N ARG A 10 1.55 -1.43 -15.40
CA ARG A 10 2.23 -1.88 -14.18
C ARG A 10 2.92 -0.69 -13.51
N ILE A 11 2.91 -0.67 -12.19
CA ILE A 11 3.75 0.21 -11.37
C ILE A 11 5.02 -0.57 -11.05
N ASN A 12 6.16 -0.12 -11.59
CA ASN A 12 7.43 -0.83 -11.47
C ASN A 12 8.18 -0.54 -10.16
N GLU A 13 7.61 0.28 -9.32
CA GLU A 13 8.17 0.65 -8.01
C GLU A 13 7.70 -0.36 -6.95
N GLY A 14 8.63 -0.75 -6.07
CA GLY A 14 8.38 -1.74 -5.03
C GLY A 14 8.45 -3.20 -5.51
N SER A 15 8.44 -4.13 -4.55
CA SER A 15 8.60 -5.57 -4.79
C SER A 15 7.34 -6.24 -5.38
N THR A 16 6.17 -5.73 -5.07
CA THR A 16 4.87 -6.31 -5.47
C THR A 16 4.41 -5.90 -6.86
N GLN A 17 5.02 -4.85 -7.45
CA GLN A 17 4.73 -4.34 -8.78
C GLN A 17 3.23 -4.31 -9.13
N PRO A 18 2.40 -3.58 -8.37
CA PRO A 18 0.95 -3.54 -8.56
C PRO A 18 0.57 -2.90 -9.90
N PHE A 19 -0.73 -2.94 -10.25
CA PHE A 19 -1.22 -2.34 -11.47
C PHE A 19 -1.95 -1.03 -11.19
N LEU A 20 -1.74 -0.03 -12.05
CA LEU A 20 -2.61 1.14 -12.14
C LEU A 20 -3.83 0.75 -12.97
N CYS A 21 -5.01 0.96 -12.41
CA CYS A 21 -6.27 0.66 -13.07
C CYS A 21 -7.27 1.80 -12.93
N LYS A 22 -8.27 1.81 -13.80
CA LYS A 22 -9.44 2.68 -13.74
C LYS A 22 -10.66 1.86 -13.38
N CYS A 23 -11.50 2.38 -12.48
CA CYS A 23 -12.77 1.77 -12.14
C CYS A 23 -13.97 2.54 -12.75
N ASP A 24 -15.14 1.93 -12.70
CA ASP A 24 -16.40 2.48 -13.21
C ASP A 24 -16.90 3.71 -12.43
N ASP A 25 -16.34 3.97 -11.23
CA ASP A 25 -16.53 5.23 -10.49
C ASP A 25 -15.70 6.41 -11.02
N GLY A 26 -14.97 6.20 -12.12
CA GLY A 26 -14.14 7.19 -12.80
C GLY A 26 -12.79 7.46 -12.16
N LYS A 27 -12.47 6.83 -11.02
CA LYS A 27 -11.21 7.04 -10.29
C LYS A 27 -10.12 6.06 -10.72
N LEU A 28 -8.88 6.47 -10.45
CA LEU A 28 -7.67 5.64 -10.64
C LEU A 28 -7.27 4.98 -9.32
N TYR A 29 -6.82 3.72 -9.42
CA TYR A 29 -6.42 2.93 -8.27
C TYR A 29 -5.15 2.15 -8.53
N VAL A 30 -4.41 1.91 -7.45
CA VAL A 30 -3.33 0.93 -7.36
C VAL A 30 -3.95 -0.40 -6.96
N LEU A 31 -3.98 -1.34 -7.90
CA LEU A 31 -4.62 -2.66 -7.77
C LEU A 31 -3.61 -3.68 -7.26
N LYS A 32 -3.94 -4.35 -6.16
CA LYS A 32 -3.22 -5.50 -5.62
C LYS A 32 -4.14 -6.71 -5.64
N SER A 33 -3.72 -7.80 -6.28
CA SER A 33 -4.55 -8.98 -6.55
C SER A 33 -3.76 -10.28 -6.46
N LYS A 34 -4.47 -11.39 -6.36
CA LYS A 34 -3.88 -12.72 -6.58
C LYS A 34 -3.55 -12.89 -8.07
N PRO A 35 -2.61 -13.73 -8.46
CA PRO A 35 -1.69 -14.51 -7.63
C PRO A 35 -0.44 -13.73 -7.18
N SER A 36 -0.21 -12.50 -7.70
CA SER A 36 0.99 -11.70 -7.38
C SER A 36 1.09 -11.35 -5.89
N MET A 37 -0.04 -11.29 -5.18
CA MET A 37 -0.08 -11.12 -3.73
C MET A 37 -0.85 -12.25 -3.04
N PRO A 38 -0.27 -12.92 -2.03
CA PRO A 38 -0.96 -13.95 -1.26
C PRO A 38 -2.24 -13.44 -0.58
N PRO A 39 -3.29 -14.27 -0.45
CA PRO A 39 -4.56 -13.84 0.17
C PRO A 39 -4.39 -13.26 1.58
N LYS A 40 -3.51 -13.83 2.40
CA LYS A 40 -3.22 -13.31 3.75
C LYS A 40 -2.72 -11.88 3.72
N ASN A 41 -1.87 -11.54 2.74
CA ASN A 41 -1.29 -10.21 2.61
C ASN A 41 -2.33 -9.20 2.11
N LEU A 42 -3.27 -9.62 1.24
CA LEU A 42 -4.40 -8.78 0.83
C LEU A 42 -5.32 -8.46 2.00
N VAL A 43 -5.57 -9.44 2.87
CA VAL A 43 -6.36 -9.25 4.10
C VAL A 43 -5.61 -8.35 5.08
N ALA A 44 -4.30 -8.57 5.27
CA ALA A 44 -3.46 -7.72 6.12
C ALA A 44 -3.47 -6.26 5.65
N GLU A 45 -3.30 -6.02 4.35
CA GLU A 45 -3.37 -4.70 3.73
C GLU A 45 -4.70 -4.00 4.05
N PHE A 46 -5.81 -4.71 3.87
CA PHE A 46 -7.15 -4.16 4.10
C PHE A 46 -7.41 -3.88 5.58
N VAL A 47 -7.11 -4.84 6.46
CA VAL A 47 -7.38 -4.70 7.90
C VAL A 47 -6.49 -3.63 8.53
N ALA A 48 -5.19 -3.64 8.22
CA ALA A 48 -4.27 -2.62 8.73
C ALA A 48 -4.64 -1.23 8.19
N GLY A 49 -5.09 -1.13 6.92
CA GLY A 49 -5.63 0.10 6.37
C GLY A 49 -6.83 0.62 7.15
N CYS A 50 -7.81 -0.23 7.50
CA CYS A 50 -8.95 0.16 8.33
C CYS A 50 -8.49 0.68 9.69
N LEU A 51 -7.61 -0.03 10.38
CA LEU A 51 -7.08 0.36 11.70
C LEU A 51 -6.33 1.69 11.63
N ALA A 52 -5.47 1.87 10.60
CA ALA A 52 -4.75 3.12 10.38
C ALA A 52 -5.70 4.30 10.18
N SER A 53 -6.75 4.12 9.36
CA SER A 53 -7.77 5.13 9.12
C SER A 53 -8.53 5.49 10.40
N ASP A 54 -8.91 4.50 11.22
CA ASP A 54 -9.66 4.70 12.46
C ASP A 54 -8.90 5.53 13.50
N ILE A 55 -7.57 5.42 13.53
CA ILE A 55 -6.72 6.22 14.43
C ILE A 55 -6.23 7.53 13.79
N GLY A 56 -6.70 7.85 12.59
CA GLY A 56 -6.42 9.12 11.91
C GLY A 56 -5.06 9.21 11.21
N LEU A 57 -4.40 8.07 10.92
CA LEU A 57 -3.21 8.06 10.07
C LEU A 57 -3.59 8.35 8.62
N PRO A 58 -2.79 9.16 7.90
CA PRO A 58 -3.05 9.50 6.51
C PRO A 58 -2.74 8.31 5.61
N ILE A 59 -3.77 7.70 5.06
CA ILE A 59 -3.67 6.64 4.05
C ILE A 59 -4.53 7.03 2.84
N PRO A 60 -4.19 6.61 1.61
CA PRO A 60 -5.08 6.81 0.48
C PRO A 60 -6.41 6.10 0.71
N ASP A 61 -7.51 6.66 0.20
CA ASP A 61 -8.79 5.93 0.18
C ASP A 61 -8.60 4.56 -0.45
N PHE A 62 -9.18 3.52 0.15
CA PHE A 62 -9.06 2.16 -0.37
C PHE A 62 -10.38 1.40 -0.29
N LYS A 63 -10.49 0.37 -1.07
CA LYS A 63 -11.69 -0.46 -1.14
C LYS A 63 -11.41 -1.83 -1.76
N VAL A 64 -12.38 -2.71 -1.65
CA VAL A 64 -12.46 -3.91 -2.46
C VAL A 64 -13.10 -3.54 -3.80
N VAL A 65 -12.49 -3.96 -4.90
CA VAL A 65 -13.00 -3.81 -6.25
C VAL A 65 -13.22 -5.17 -6.90
N PHE A 66 -14.01 -5.22 -7.96
CA PHE A 66 -14.20 -6.44 -8.75
C PHE A 66 -13.43 -6.35 -10.06
N VAL A 67 -12.65 -7.38 -10.38
CA VAL A 67 -11.93 -7.53 -11.65
C VAL A 67 -12.73 -8.47 -12.55
N PRO A 68 -13.39 -7.97 -13.62
CA PRO A 68 -14.11 -8.80 -14.58
C PRO A 68 -13.18 -9.72 -15.38
N GLU A 69 -13.67 -10.87 -15.80
CA GLU A 69 -12.89 -11.84 -16.57
C GLU A 69 -12.49 -11.28 -17.94
N GLU A 70 -13.39 -10.53 -18.57
CA GLU A 70 -13.23 -9.94 -19.89
C GLU A 70 -11.98 -9.04 -19.99
N LEU A 71 -11.56 -8.43 -18.89
CA LEU A 71 -10.36 -7.56 -18.87
C LEU A 71 -9.05 -8.31 -19.03
N ILE A 72 -9.02 -9.58 -18.63
CA ILE A 72 -7.78 -10.36 -18.58
C ILE A 72 -7.83 -11.60 -19.47
N GLU A 73 -9.02 -11.95 -19.97
CA GLU A 73 -9.28 -13.20 -20.73
C GLU A 73 -8.33 -13.38 -21.91
N TYR A 74 -8.08 -12.31 -22.68
CA TYR A 74 -7.28 -12.33 -23.91
C TYR A 74 -5.82 -11.89 -23.72
N THR A 75 -5.38 -11.64 -22.47
CA THR A 75 -4.02 -11.18 -22.17
C THR A 75 -3.33 -12.19 -21.22
N PRO A 76 -2.60 -13.19 -21.77
CA PRO A 76 -1.98 -14.24 -20.97
C PRO A 76 -1.02 -13.73 -19.88
N GLU A 77 -0.37 -12.59 -20.13
CA GLU A 77 0.54 -11.94 -19.18
C GLU A 77 -0.24 -11.46 -17.96
N LEU A 78 -1.39 -10.84 -18.16
CA LEU A 78 -2.24 -10.38 -17.05
C LEU A 78 -2.82 -11.54 -16.26
N LYS A 79 -3.24 -12.64 -16.91
CA LYS A 79 -3.75 -13.84 -16.22
C LYS A 79 -2.79 -14.45 -15.22
N ARG A 80 -1.48 -14.28 -15.43
CA ARG A 80 -0.46 -14.79 -14.52
C ARG A 80 -0.29 -13.92 -13.27
N GLU A 81 -0.82 -12.70 -13.30
CA GLU A 81 -0.54 -11.69 -12.29
C GLU A 81 -1.78 -11.12 -11.62
N ILE A 82 -2.90 -11.16 -12.30
CA ILE A 82 -4.21 -10.68 -11.82
C ILE A 82 -5.22 -11.81 -11.91
N SER A 83 -5.91 -12.10 -10.82
CA SER A 83 -7.07 -13.01 -10.83
C SER A 83 -8.36 -12.22 -11.00
N THR A 84 -9.34 -12.83 -11.64
CA THR A 84 -10.72 -12.34 -11.65
C THR A 84 -11.32 -12.36 -10.24
N GLY A 85 -12.36 -11.55 -10.01
CA GLY A 85 -13.05 -11.45 -8.74
C GLY A 85 -12.54 -10.31 -7.86
N HIS A 86 -12.57 -10.51 -6.55
CA HIS A 86 -12.26 -9.46 -5.58
C HIS A 86 -10.76 -9.17 -5.48
N ALA A 87 -10.42 -7.89 -5.50
CA ALA A 87 -9.06 -7.39 -5.33
C ALA A 87 -9.04 -6.17 -4.39
N PHE A 88 -7.89 -5.91 -3.77
CA PHE A 88 -7.64 -4.68 -3.01
C PHE A 88 -7.26 -3.56 -3.98
N ALA A 89 -7.78 -2.36 -3.74
CA ALA A 89 -7.46 -1.18 -4.53
C ALA A 89 -7.34 0.05 -3.62
N SER A 90 -6.19 0.72 -3.65
CA SER A 90 -5.98 2.02 -3.00
C SER A 90 -6.00 3.13 -4.04
N GLN A 91 -6.59 4.29 -3.72
CA GLN A 91 -6.69 5.41 -4.65
C GLN A 91 -5.30 5.85 -5.09
N TYR A 92 -5.10 5.97 -6.40
CA TYR A 92 -3.86 6.50 -6.96
C TYR A 92 -3.76 8.01 -6.68
N ILE A 93 -2.65 8.43 -6.08
CA ILE A 93 -2.36 9.85 -5.83
C ILE A 93 -1.44 10.32 -6.96
N ASP A 94 -2.00 11.09 -7.87
CA ASP A 94 -1.26 11.57 -9.05
C ASP A 94 -0.13 12.51 -8.66
N GLY A 95 1.05 12.33 -9.25
CA GLY A 95 2.23 13.15 -8.96
C GLY A 95 2.86 12.92 -7.57
N ALA A 96 2.36 11.98 -6.77
CA ALA A 96 3.01 11.65 -5.51
C ALA A 96 4.35 10.96 -5.75
N VAL A 97 5.33 11.25 -4.88
CA VAL A 97 6.68 10.70 -4.91
C VAL A 97 6.94 9.87 -3.65
N ALA A 98 7.66 8.75 -3.80
CA ALA A 98 8.08 7.97 -2.66
C ALA A 98 9.12 8.74 -1.83
N LEU A 99 8.95 8.77 -0.51
CA LEU A 99 9.93 9.38 0.38
C LEU A 99 11.13 8.45 0.60
N THR A 100 12.31 9.04 0.66
CA THR A 100 13.50 8.37 1.19
C THR A 100 13.46 8.36 2.72
N PHE A 101 14.30 7.53 3.33
CA PHE A 101 14.46 7.46 4.79
C PHE A 101 14.73 8.85 5.42
N ILE A 102 15.65 9.63 4.82
CA ILE A 102 15.98 10.97 5.34
C ILE A 102 14.77 11.91 5.25
N GLN A 103 14.02 11.85 4.16
CA GLN A 103 12.85 12.69 3.97
C GLN A 103 11.70 12.33 4.92
N SER A 104 11.49 11.04 5.19
CA SER A 104 10.43 10.59 6.11
C SER A 104 10.66 11.04 7.55
N ARG A 105 11.91 11.32 7.92
CA ARG A 105 12.29 11.85 9.24
C ARG A 105 12.34 13.38 9.31
N ASN A 106 12.05 14.06 8.23
CA ASN A 106 12.02 15.52 8.20
C ASN A 106 10.70 16.01 8.81
N GLU A 107 10.77 16.70 9.95
CA GLU A 107 9.61 17.24 10.67
C GLU A 107 8.81 18.29 9.86
N ALA A 108 9.41 18.87 8.83
CA ALA A 108 8.69 19.75 7.90
C ALA A 108 7.76 18.97 6.96
N ILE A 109 8.02 17.67 6.73
CA ILE A 109 7.21 16.79 5.90
C ILE A 109 6.26 15.97 6.78
N ILE A 110 6.80 15.32 7.82
CA ILE A 110 6.04 14.51 8.77
C ILE A 110 6.34 15.03 10.18
N PRO A 111 5.42 15.72 10.84
CA PRO A 111 5.61 16.22 12.20
C PRO A 111 6.00 15.11 13.17
N ILE A 112 6.85 15.41 14.16
CA ILE A 112 7.42 14.42 15.08
C ILE A 112 6.34 13.58 15.79
N GLU A 113 5.21 14.18 16.14
CA GLU A 113 4.12 13.44 16.80
C GLU A 113 3.46 12.44 15.85
N GLN A 114 3.44 12.73 14.55
CA GLN A 114 2.96 11.80 13.54
C GLN A 114 3.98 10.67 13.30
N GLN A 115 5.27 10.96 13.28
CA GLN A 115 6.32 9.92 13.20
C GLN A 115 6.19 8.94 14.38
N LYS A 116 5.99 9.45 15.60
CA LYS A 116 5.74 8.61 16.79
C LYS A 116 4.47 7.76 16.67
N LEU A 117 3.39 8.33 16.14
CA LEU A 117 2.13 7.61 15.95
C LEU A 117 2.30 6.50 14.91
N ILE A 118 3.00 6.76 13.80
CA ILE A 118 3.32 5.76 12.78
C ILE A 118 4.12 4.61 13.39
N TYR A 119 5.17 4.92 14.17
CA TYR A 119 5.97 3.92 14.85
C TYR A 119 5.14 3.03 15.79
N VAL A 120 4.31 3.64 16.63
CA VAL A 120 3.44 2.91 17.57
C VAL A 120 2.45 2.04 16.81
N PHE A 121 1.88 2.55 15.73
CA PHE A 121 0.97 1.81 14.86
C PHE A 121 1.64 0.59 14.24
N ASP A 122 2.78 0.77 13.58
CA ASP A 122 3.50 -0.34 12.92
C ASP A 122 3.92 -1.41 13.92
N LYS A 123 4.37 -0.99 15.11
CA LYS A 123 4.67 -1.93 16.19
C LYS A 123 3.42 -2.66 16.71
N TRP A 124 2.30 -1.97 16.82
CA TRP A 124 1.03 -2.57 17.27
C TRP A 124 0.50 -3.62 16.28
N VAL A 125 0.55 -3.31 14.98
CA VAL A 125 0.11 -4.25 13.93
C VAL A 125 1.22 -5.20 13.46
N LEU A 126 2.39 -5.20 14.09
CA LEU A 126 3.56 -6.02 13.72
C LEU A 126 3.95 -5.84 12.24
N ASN A 127 4.01 -4.60 11.77
CA ASN A 127 4.44 -4.26 10.42
C ASN A 127 5.93 -3.88 10.41
N ALA A 128 6.81 -4.88 10.36
CA ALA A 128 8.26 -4.65 10.35
C ALA A 128 8.79 -4.18 8.98
N ASP A 129 7.98 -4.16 7.94
CA ASP A 129 8.43 -3.74 6.60
C ASP A 129 8.78 -2.24 6.53
N ARG A 130 8.13 -1.40 7.35
CA ARG A 130 8.45 0.04 7.43
C ARG A 130 9.70 0.34 8.27
N THR A 131 10.34 -0.69 8.82
CA THR A 131 11.59 -0.56 9.55
C THR A 131 12.78 -0.79 8.63
N LEU A 132 13.91 -0.17 8.94
CA LEU A 132 15.17 -0.37 8.20
C LEU A 132 16.11 -1.21 9.05
N THR A 133 16.08 -2.52 8.86
CA THR A 133 16.91 -3.51 9.58
C THR A 133 17.78 -4.29 8.61
N ASP A 134 18.65 -5.13 9.12
CA ASP A 134 19.46 -6.06 8.32
C ASP A 134 18.60 -7.06 7.54
N LYS A 135 17.34 -7.25 7.94
CA LYS A 135 16.36 -8.07 7.21
C LYS A 135 15.76 -7.36 6.00
N GLY A 136 16.04 -6.08 5.81
CA GLY A 136 15.45 -5.22 4.80
C GLY A 136 14.46 -4.23 5.42
N GLY A 137 13.57 -3.73 4.60
CA GLY A 137 12.54 -2.76 4.97
C GLY A 137 12.38 -1.69 3.89
N ASN A 138 11.26 -0.97 3.95
CA ASN A 138 10.93 0.06 2.99
C ASN A 138 10.20 1.20 3.70
N VAL A 139 10.44 2.45 3.29
CA VAL A 139 9.79 3.62 3.89
C VAL A 139 8.27 3.54 3.76
N ASN A 140 7.76 3.08 2.61
CA ASN A 140 6.33 2.90 2.33
C ASN A 140 5.50 4.15 2.68
N ILE A 141 6.04 5.33 2.38
CA ILE A 141 5.39 6.63 2.50
C ILE A 141 5.55 7.37 1.18
N ILE A 142 4.45 7.88 0.66
CA ILE A 142 4.42 8.76 -0.51
C ILE A 142 4.04 10.17 -0.09
N TYR A 143 4.54 11.17 -0.84
CA TYR A 143 4.27 12.57 -0.60
C TYR A 143 3.64 13.21 -1.84
N ASP A 144 2.46 13.74 -1.66
CA ASP A 144 1.72 14.54 -2.65
C ASP A 144 2.23 15.98 -2.59
N VAL A 145 3.15 16.31 -3.49
CA VAL A 145 3.77 17.64 -3.57
C VAL A 145 2.74 18.74 -3.87
N GLY A 146 1.69 18.40 -4.63
CA GLY A 146 0.68 19.37 -5.04
C GLY A 146 -0.22 19.82 -3.89
N ASN A 147 -0.48 18.93 -2.93
CA ASN A 147 -1.38 19.18 -1.81
C ASN A 147 -0.67 19.28 -0.45
N ASP A 148 0.67 19.17 -0.44
CA ASP A 148 1.48 19.16 0.79
C ASP A 148 0.98 18.12 1.81
N LYS A 149 0.82 16.85 1.34
CA LYS A 149 0.31 15.75 2.15
C LYS A 149 1.16 14.50 1.94
N TYR A 150 1.36 13.76 3.03
CA TYR A 150 1.95 12.43 2.94
C TYR A 150 0.89 11.34 3.19
N TYR A 151 1.16 10.14 2.69
CA TYR A 151 0.30 8.98 2.88
C TYR A 151 1.14 7.74 3.15
N LEU A 152 0.70 6.93 4.12
CA LEU A 152 1.24 5.62 4.38
C LEU A 152 0.65 4.63 3.38
N ILE A 153 1.47 3.76 2.83
CA ILE A 153 1.08 2.73 1.87
C ILE A 153 1.71 1.39 2.27
N ASP A 154 1.26 0.32 1.63
CA ASP A 154 1.87 -1.02 1.68
C ASP A 154 1.90 -1.63 3.09
N HIS A 155 0.72 -1.95 3.63
CA HIS A 155 0.55 -2.61 4.94
C HIS A 155 0.43 -4.15 4.81
N ASN A 156 0.78 -4.71 3.66
CA ASN A 156 0.56 -6.11 3.31
C ASN A 156 1.36 -7.12 4.16
N LEU A 157 2.42 -6.67 4.83
CA LEU A 157 3.24 -7.46 5.74
C LEU A 157 2.89 -7.24 7.22
N SER A 158 1.76 -6.57 7.50
CA SER A 158 1.24 -6.45 8.87
C SER A 158 0.79 -7.81 9.42
N PHE A 159 0.75 -7.91 10.76
CA PHE A 159 0.39 -9.11 11.51
C PHE A 159 1.39 -10.26 11.33
N ASP A 160 2.67 -9.92 11.11
CA ASP A 160 3.73 -10.92 11.03
C ASP A 160 4.02 -11.51 12.40
N GLN A 161 3.70 -12.79 12.58
CA GLN A 161 3.93 -13.52 13.84
C GLN A 161 5.41 -13.78 14.12
N ASN A 162 6.29 -13.55 13.13
CA ASN A 162 7.75 -13.69 13.27
C ASN A 162 8.45 -12.35 13.50
N ALA A 163 7.69 -11.26 13.63
CA ALA A 163 8.28 -9.96 13.96
C ALA A 163 8.82 -9.97 15.38
N GLU A 164 10.11 -9.63 15.51
CA GLU A 164 10.81 -9.56 16.79
C GLU A 164 10.85 -8.11 17.30
N PRO A 165 10.95 -7.88 18.63
CA PRO A 165 11.06 -6.51 19.18
C PRO A 165 12.21 -5.70 18.55
N ASP A 166 13.32 -6.35 18.23
CA ASP A 166 14.50 -5.72 17.66
C ASP A 166 14.29 -5.27 16.20
N ASP A 167 13.31 -5.82 15.48
CA ASP A 167 12.95 -5.39 14.13
C ASP A 167 12.43 -3.94 14.11
N PHE A 168 12.06 -3.37 15.27
CA PHE A 168 11.54 -2.01 15.41
C PHE A 168 12.54 -1.01 16.00
N LEU A 169 13.83 -1.39 16.13
CA LEU A 169 14.86 -0.48 16.66
C LEU A 169 15.21 0.65 15.69
N VAL A 170 15.07 0.42 14.38
CA VAL A 170 15.28 1.43 13.34
C VAL A 170 13.99 1.56 12.53
N HIS A 171 13.27 2.63 12.78
CA HIS A 171 11.98 2.90 12.14
C HIS A 171 12.02 4.25 11.39
N VAL A 172 11.26 4.38 10.34
CA VAL A 172 11.09 5.64 9.55
C VAL A 172 10.14 6.62 10.23
#